data_164bf4b4eaa18ae6ad0a8efc799c5bc2
#
_entry.id   164bf4b4eaa18ae6ad0a8efc799c5bc2
#
_cell.length_a   1.000
_cell.length_b   1.000
_cell.length_c   1.000
_cell.angle_alpha   90.00
_cell.angle_beta   90.00
_cell.angle_gamma   90.00
#
_symmetry.space_group_name_H-M   'P 1'
#
loop_
_entity.id
_entity.type
_entity.pdbx_description
1 polymer ?
#
loop_
_entity_poly.entity_id
_entity_poly.type
_entity_poly.pdbx_seq_one_letter_code
_entity_poly.pdbx_strand_id
1 'polypeptide(L)'
;LYTAEPALYERGYTDDGFTWIDADNSKQSIVSFVRQGENVDDDLVILINFDPASYESFRVGVPREGDWEVIFDSDRPEFGGSGYAGEEPYTCSSEPYPWNGQMDSIEIKVPGLAGVVLKRRGPSSYKPPVVEEPKKATRKRTSSVKPKAAAAKKAPAKAKAAKPTAKASAKSTTAKKAATKKTATKAKSASAKSTAKDA
;
A
#
# COMPACT_ATOMS: atom_id res chain seq x y z
N LEU A 1 -3.33 -1.09 -25.16
CA LEU A 1 -3.57 -0.58 -23.81
C LEU A 1 -3.49 0.94 -23.77
N TYR A 2 -2.34 1.57 -24.09
CA TYR A 2 -2.09 3.01 -23.94
C TYR A 2 -3.19 3.89 -24.59
N THR A 3 -3.59 3.59 -25.81
CA THR A 3 -4.62 4.37 -26.53
C THR A 3 -6.05 4.14 -26.03
N ALA A 4 -6.28 3.06 -25.31
CA ALA A 4 -7.60 2.68 -24.77
C ALA A 4 -7.83 3.17 -23.34
N GLU A 5 -6.77 3.47 -22.60
CA GLU A 5 -6.84 3.82 -21.18
C GLU A 5 -6.43 5.29 -20.95
N PRO A 6 -7.39 6.19 -20.74
CA PRO A 6 -7.16 7.64 -20.58
C PRO A 6 -6.17 8.00 -19.48
N ALA A 7 -6.20 7.28 -18.34
CA ALA A 7 -5.29 7.53 -17.23
C ALA A 7 -3.80 7.40 -17.57
N LEU A 8 -3.46 6.73 -18.67
CA LEU A 8 -2.07 6.59 -19.10
C LEU A 8 -1.52 7.83 -19.81
N TYR A 9 -2.37 8.72 -20.36
CA TYR A 9 -1.93 9.88 -21.12
C TYR A 9 -2.57 11.22 -20.74
N GLU A 10 -3.80 11.27 -20.21
CA GLU A 10 -4.49 12.54 -19.94
C GLU A 10 -3.72 13.40 -18.94
N ARG A 11 -3.27 12.83 -17.83
CA ARG A 11 -2.52 13.51 -16.78
C ARG A 11 -1.05 13.08 -16.75
N GLY A 12 -0.49 12.76 -17.93
CA GLY A 12 0.88 12.25 -18.02
C GLY A 12 1.96 13.23 -17.59
N TYR A 13 1.67 14.53 -17.62
CA TYR A 13 2.62 15.60 -17.35
C TYR A 13 2.27 16.43 -16.11
N THR A 14 1.28 16.04 -15.33
CA THR A 14 0.83 16.73 -14.13
C THR A 14 1.12 15.90 -12.88
N ASP A 15 1.39 16.57 -11.76
CA ASP A 15 1.73 15.90 -10.51
C ASP A 15 0.57 15.07 -9.95
N ASP A 16 -0.66 15.44 -10.30
CA ASP A 16 -1.88 14.75 -9.89
C ASP A 16 -2.23 13.53 -10.75
N GLY A 17 -1.44 13.23 -11.79
CA GLY A 17 -1.62 12.05 -12.64
C GLY A 17 -0.99 10.78 -12.10
N PHE A 18 -0.27 10.85 -10.97
CA PHE A 18 0.48 9.72 -10.42
C PHE A 18 0.51 9.75 -8.89
N THR A 19 0.24 8.64 -8.25
CA THR A 19 0.35 8.49 -6.80
C THR A 19 0.90 7.12 -6.43
N TRP A 20 1.94 7.08 -5.62
CA TRP A 20 2.45 5.83 -5.07
C TRP A 20 1.44 5.18 -4.12
N ILE A 21 1.28 3.88 -4.22
CA ILE A 21 0.61 3.03 -3.23
C ILE A 21 1.68 2.44 -2.31
N ASP A 22 2.66 1.76 -2.90
CA ASP A 22 3.81 1.21 -2.19
C ASP A 22 5.06 1.29 -3.07
N ALA A 23 6.02 2.12 -2.68
CA ALA A 23 7.28 2.31 -3.38
C ALA A 23 8.44 1.59 -2.71
N ASP A 24 8.26 1.14 -1.44
CA ASP A 24 9.35 0.71 -0.56
C ASP A 24 9.33 -0.79 -0.21
N ASN A 25 8.56 -1.59 -0.94
CA ASN A 25 8.46 -3.04 -0.69
C ASN A 25 9.72 -3.80 -1.18
N SER A 26 10.85 -3.49 -0.56
CA SER A 26 12.15 -4.08 -0.90
C SER A 26 12.24 -5.59 -0.59
N LYS A 27 11.36 -6.10 0.26
CA LYS A 27 11.35 -7.54 0.63
C LYS A 27 10.83 -8.43 -0.50
N GLN A 28 9.88 -7.92 -1.25
CA GLN A 28 9.23 -8.65 -2.35
C GLN A 28 9.61 -8.05 -3.71
N SER A 29 10.34 -6.92 -3.72
CA SER A 29 10.72 -6.19 -4.93
C SER A 29 9.53 -5.84 -5.82
N ILE A 30 8.39 -5.50 -5.21
CA ILE A 30 7.17 -5.10 -5.89
C ILE A 30 6.91 -3.63 -5.61
N VAL A 31 6.64 -2.87 -6.66
CA VAL A 31 6.13 -1.50 -6.55
C VAL A 31 4.68 -1.44 -7.00
N SER A 32 3.90 -0.56 -6.38
CA SER A 32 2.53 -0.32 -6.79
C SER A 32 2.19 1.17 -6.76
N PHE A 33 1.41 1.61 -7.74
CA PHE A 33 1.02 3.00 -7.90
C PHE A 33 -0.31 3.14 -8.65
N VAL A 34 -0.90 4.32 -8.55
CA VAL A 34 -2.11 4.70 -9.29
C VAL A 34 -1.71 5.63 -10.43
N ARG A 35 -2.25 5.39 -11.61
CA ARG A 35 -2.34 6.36 -12.70
C ARG A 35 -3.75 6.92 -12.68
N GLN A 36 -3.85 8.24 -12.55
CA GLN A 36 -5.13 8.93 -12.42
C GLN A 36 -5.55 9.54 -13.76
N GLY A 37 -6.81 9.31 -14.15
CA GLY A 37 -7.44 9.94 -15.28
C GLY A 37 -8.10 11.27 -14.90
N GLU A 38 -8.71 11.97 -15.86
CA GLU A 38 -9.60 13.10 -15.57
C GLU A 38 -10.86 12.61 -14.86
N ASN A 39 -11.36 11.44 -15.27
CA ASN A 39 -12.45 10.76 -14.62
C ASN A 39 -11.90 9.69 -13.67
N VAL A 40 -12.39 9.70 -12.46
CA VAL A 40 -11.98 8.76 -11.39
C VAL A 40 -12.31 7.29 -11.68
N ASP A 41 -13.23 7.02 -12.60
CA ASP A 41 -13.53 5.66 -13.04
C ASP A 41 -12.52 5.13 -14.06
N ASP A 42 -11.64 6.01 -14.56
CA ASP A 42 -10.55 5.65 -15.45
C ASP A 42 -9.22 5.42 -14.70
N ASP A 43 -9.21 5.62 -13.39
CA ASP A 43 -8.02 5.34 -12.57
C ASP A 43 -7.55 3.90 -12.72
N LEU A 44 -6.24 3.73 -12.86
CA LEU A 44 -5.58 2.43 -12.98
C LEU A 44 -4.68 2.18 -11.78
N VAL A 45 -4.77 0.99 -11.21
CA VAL A 45 -3.78 0.48 -10.25
C VAL A 45 -2.78 -0.38 -11.00
N ILE A 46 -1.49 -0.07 -10.86
CA ILE A 46 -0.41 -0.74 -11.57
C ILE A 46 0.55 -1.34 -10.54
N LEU A 47 0.86 -2.61 -10.71
CA LEU A 47 1.88 -3.32 -9.94
C LEU A 47 2.98 -3.78 -10.88
N ILE A 48 4.23 -3.70 -10.42
CA ILE A 48 5.39 -4.23 -11.14
C ILE A 48 6.20 -5.08 -10.16
N ASN A 49 6.34 -6.35 -10.47
CA ASN A 49 7.16 -7.29 -9.73
C ASN A 49 8.53 -7.44 -10.42
N PHE A 50 9.59 -7.05 -9.73
CA PHE A 50 10.97 -7.17 -10.21
C PHE A 50 11.67 -8.45 -9.72
N ASP A 51 10.98 -9.28 -8.92
CA ASP A 51 11.48 -10.56 -8.43
C ASP A 51 10.95 -11.71 -9.30
N PRO A 52 11.72 -12.76 -9.56
CA PRO A 52 11.23 -13.94 -10.27
C PRO A 52 10.19 -14.76 -9.49
N ALA A 53 10.03 -14.52 -8.19
CA ALA A 53 9.00 -15.16 -7.39
C ALA A 53 7.60 -14.69 -7.79
N SER A 54 6.67 -15.63 -7.94
CA SER A 54 5.25 -15.36 -8.18
C SER A 54 4.48 -15.48 -6.87
N TYR A 55 3.41 -14.68 -6.74
CA TYR A 55 2.57 -14.64 -5.55
C TYR A 55 1.13 -15.02 -5.90
N GLU A 56 0.61 -16.07 -5.28
CA GLU A 56 -0.78 -16.54 -5.48
C GLU A 56 -1.81 -15.58 -4.86
N SER A 57 -1.45 -14.96 -3.74
CA SER A 57 -2.26 -13.95 -3.06
C SER A 57 -1.33 -12.83 -2.59
N PHE A 58 -1.37 -11.73 -3.30
CA PHE A 58 -0.68 -10.50 -2.95
C PHE A 58 -1.70 -9.42 -2.64
N ARG A 59 -1.62 -8.84 -1.43
CA ARG A 59 -2.53 -7.78 -1.02
C ARG A 59 -1.97 -6.41 -1.39
N VAL A 60 -2.80 -5.62 -2.08
CA VAL A 60 -2.49 -4.24 -2.44
C VAL A 60 -3.64 -3.33 -2.07
N GLY A 61 -3.32 -2.14 -1.53
CA GLY A 61 -4.31 -1.10 -1.27
C GLY A 61 -4.86 -0.52 -2.57
N VAL A 62 -6.13 -0.19 -2.58
CA VAL A 62 -6.79 0.45 -3.73
C VAL A 62 -7.40 1.79 -3.31
N PRO A 63 -7.41 2.80 -4.20
CA PRO A 63 -7.85 4.15 -3.86
C PRO A 63 -9.35 4.24 -3.56
N ARG A 64 -10.14 3.22 -3.95
CA ARG A 64 -11.59 3.16 -3.78
C ARG A 64 -12.08 1.74 -3.68
N GLU A 65 -13.21 1.57 -2.98
CA GLU A 65 -13.96 0.32 -3.03
C GLU A 65 -14.42 0.01 -4.46
N GLY A 66 -14.49 -1.25 -4.80
CA GLY A 66 -15.01 -1.69 -6.10
C GLY A 66 -14.52 -3.06 -6.50
N ASP A 67 -15.07 -3.52 -7.61
CA ASP A 67 -14.57 -4.68 -8.33
C ASP A 67 -13.48 -4.21 -9.30
N TRP A 68 -12.30 -4.79 -9.20
CA TRP A 68 -11.12 -4.45 -9.97
C TRP A 68 -10.78 -5.58 -10.93
N GLU A 69 -10.79 -5.27 -12.21
CA GLU A 69 -10.46 -6.22 -13.28
C GLU A 69 -9.01 -6.06 -13.70
N VAL A 70 -8.30 -7.18 -13.85
CA VAL A 70 -6.97 -7.23 -14.47
C VAL A 70 -7.15 -7.07 -15.98
N ILE A 71 -6.89 -5.85 -16.47
CA ILE A 71 -7.01 -5.52 -17.90
C ILE A 71 -5.73 -5.81 -18.69
N PHE A 72 -4.61 -5.92 -18.00
CA PHE A 72 -3.32 -6.24 -18.62
C PHE A 72 -2.45 -7.01 -17.63
N ASP A 73 -1.80 -8.06 -18.14
CA ASP A 73 -0.77 -8.83 -17.47
C ASP A 73 0.33 -9.14 -18.49
N SER A 74 1.55 -8.70 -18.22
CA SER A 74 2.68 -8.91 -19.11
C SER A 74 3.19 -10.35 -19.13
N ASP A 75 2.76 -11.19 -18.16
CA ASP A 75 3.11 -12.62 -18.11
C ASP A 75 2.17 -13.52 -18.95
N ARG A 76 1.24 -12.93 -19.70
CA ARG A 76 0.38 -13.71 -20.59
C ARG A 76 1.21 -14.41 -21.68
N PRO A 77 0.82 -15.63 -22.11
CA PRO A 77 1.52 -16.37 -23.17
C PRO A 77 1.65 -15.60 -24.49
N GLU A 78 0.69 -14.74 -24.81
CA GLU A 78 0.72 -13.90 -26.01
C GLU A 78 1.89 -12.91 -26.03
N PHE A 79 2.46 -12.57 -24.86
CA PHE A 79 3.64 -11.73 -24.70
C PHE A 79 4.91 -12.55 -24.40
N GLY A 80 4.83 -13.89 -24.49
CA GLY A 80 5.94 -14.80 -24.20
C GLY A 80 6.12 -15.11 -22.71
N GLY A 81 5.12 -14.79 -21.88
CA GLY A 81 5.12 -15.09 -20.47
C GLY A 81 4.70 -16.52 -20.14
N SER A 82 4.67 -16.83 -18.84
CA SER A 82 4.33 -18.17 -18.32
C SER A 82 2.83 -18.44 -18.21
N GLY A 83 2.00 -17.37 -18.16
CA GLY A 83 0.57 -17.46 -17.92
C GLY A 83 0.21 -17.83 -16.47
N TYR A 84 1.05 -17.46 -15.51
CA TYR A 84 0.87 -17.82 -14.10
C TYR A 84 -0.49 -17.40 -13.53
N ALA A 85 -0.97 -16.20 -13.83
CA ALA A 85 -2.24 -15.69 -13.33
C ALA A 85 -3.46 -16.25 -14.10
N GLY A 86 -3.25 -16.93 -15.21
CA GLY A 86 -4.27 -17.43 -16.13
C GLY A 86 -4.31 -16.63 -17.43
N GLU A 87 -5.00 -17.17 -18.44
CA GLU A 87 -5.11 -16.54 -19.75
C GLU A 87 -6.25 -15.52 -19.82
N GLU A 88 -7.30 -15.71 -19.02
CA GLU A 88 -8.49 -14.87 -19.02
C GLU A 88 -8.38 -13.70 -18.04
N PRO A 89 -8.97 -12.54 -18.38
CA PRO A 89 -9.15 -11.47 -17.43
C PRO A 89 -9.94 -11.94 -16.21
N TYR A 90 -9.52 -11.56 -15.02
CA TYR A 90 -10.24 -11.87 -13.79
C TYR A 90 -10.50 -10.61 -12.96
N THR A 91 -11.52 -10.67 -12.12
CA THR A 91 -11.96 -9.55 -11.28
C THR A 91 -11.76 -9.90 -9.80
N CYS A 92 -11.21 -8.96 -9.06
CA CYS A 92 -11.06 -9.03 -7.62
C CYS A 92 -11.94 -7.98 -6.95
N SER A 93 -12.70 -8.37 -5.95
CA SER A 93 -13.52 -7.44 -5.17
C SER A 93 -12.72 -6.84 -4.04
N SER A 94 -12.81 -5.53 -3.83
CA SER A 94 -12.16 -4.88 -2.72
C SER A 94 -12.83 -5.21 -1.40
N GLU A 95 -12.01 -5.38 -0.38
CA GLU A 95 -12.41 -5.57 1.00
C GLU A 95 -12.17 -4.29 1.78
N PRO A 96 -13.02 -3.94 2.76
CA PRO A 96 -12.82 -2.80 3.66
C PRO A 96 -11.72 -3.11 4.68
N TYR A 97 -10.53 -3.39 4.17
CA TYR A 97 -9.34 -3.72 4.94
C TYR A 97 -8.22 -2.74 4.60
N PRO A 98 -7.84 -1.84 5.52
CA PRO A 98 -6.82 -0.83 5.27
C PRO A 98 -5.45 -1.46 4.97
N TRP A 99 -4.85 -1.06 3.85
CA TRP A 99 -3.54 -1.54 3.41
C TRP A 99 -2.79 -0.48 2.59
N ASN A 100 -1.47 -0.39 2.73
CA ASN A 100 -0.62 0.59 2.03
C ASN A 100 -1.15 2.04 2.11
N GLY A 101 -1.75 2.43 3.24
CA GLY A 101 -2.31 3.77 3.42
C GLY A 101 -3.66 4.01 2.72
N GLN A 102 -4.25 3.01 2.07
CA GLN A 102 -5.59 3.03 1.50
C GLN A 102 -6.60 2.42 2.49
N MET A 103 -7.88 2.79 2.36
CA MET A 103 -8.95 2.27 3.22
C MET A 103 -9.44 0.89 2.78
N ASP A 104 -9.29 0.59 1.49
CA ASP A 104 -9.70 -0.65 0.87
C ASP A 104 -8.51 -1.37 0.27
N SER A 105 -8.59 -2.67 0.14
CA SER A 105 -7.54 -3.50 -0.47
C SER A 105 -8.13 -4.67 -1.26
N ILE A 106 -7.35 -5.18 -2.20
CA ILE A 106 -7.66 -6.38 -2.98
C ILE A 106 -6.55 -7.41 -2.82
N GLU A 107 -6.89 -8.67 -3.00
CA GLU A 107 -5.93 -9.76 -3.14
C GLU A 107 -5.89 -10.24 -4.59
N ILE A 108 -4.69 -10.27 -5.15
CA ILE A 108 -4.47 -10.63 -6.56
C ILE A 108 -3.30 -11.60 -6.71
N LYS A 109 -3.29 -12.30 -7.85
CA LYS A 109 -2.11 -13.05 -8.29
C LYS A 109 -1.11 -12.11 -8.94
N VAL A 110 0.15 -12.20 -8.54
CA VAL A 110 1.22 -11.40 -9.13
C VAL A 110 2.29 -12.33 -9.68
N PRO A 111 2.44 -12.41 -11.01
CA PRO A 111 3.50 -13.19 -11.63
C PRO A 111 4.89 -12.63 -11.33
N GLY A 112 5.91 -13.48 -11.43
CA GLY A 112 7.31 -13.06 -11.34
C GLY A 112 7.74 -12.26 -12.58
N LEU A 113 8.57 -11.24 -12.37
CA LEU A 113 9.13 -10.39 -13.45
C LEU A 113 8.06 -9.79 -14.38
N ALA A 114 6.89 -9.42 -13.81
CA ALA A 114 5.73 -9.01 -14.59
C ALA A 114 5.11 -7.71 -14.10
N GLY A 115 4.39 -7.05 -15.00
CA GLY A 115 3.55 -5.90 -14.71
C GLY A 115 2.08 -6.24 -14.88
N VAL A 116 1.27 -5.86 -13.88
CA VAL A 116 -0.17 -6.08 -13.85
C VAL A 116 -0.88 -4.74 -13.78
N VAL A 117 -1.91 -4.54 -14.59
CA VAL A 117 -2.72 -3.33 -14.60
C VAL A 117 -4.15 -3.68 -14.30
N LEU A 118 -4.74 -2.98 -13.32
CA LEU A 118 -6.11 -3.16 -12.88
C LEU A 118 -6.92 -1.90 -13.13
N LYS A 119 -8.18 -2.09 -13.53
CA LYS A 119 -9.17 -1.04 -13.71
C LYS A 119 -10.42 -1.34 -12.88
N ARG A 120 -10.97 -0.31 -12.24
CA ARG A 120 -12.24 -0.42 -11.49
C ARG A 120 -13.40 -0.61 -12.45
N ARG A 121 -14.32 -1.54 -12.14
CA ARG A 121 -15.49 -1.85 -12.97
C ARG A 121 -16.83 -1.54 -12.31
N GLY A 122 -16.85 -1.23 -11.02
CA GLY A 122 -18.09 -0.95 -10.32
C GLY A 122 -17.97 -1.03 -8.80
N PRO A 123 -19.08 -1.03 -8.08
CA PRO A 123 -19.07 -1.20 -6.63
C PRO A 123 -18.57 -2.60 -6.24
N SER A 124 -18.02 -2.74 -5.04
CA SER A 124 -17.49 -4.02 -4.56
C SER A 124 -18.58 -5.07 -4.41
N SER A 125 -18.34 -6.25 -4.94
CA SER A 125 -19.16 -7.46 -4.73
C SER A 125 -18.77 -8.21 -3.46
N TYR A 126 -17.81 -7.70 -2.69
CA TYR A 126 -17.35 -8.31 -1.44
C TYR A 126 -18.49 -8.44 -0.44
N LYS A 127 -18.65 -9.65 0.11
CA LYS A 127 -19.56 -9.93 1.22
C LYS A 127 -18.71 -10.33 2.42
N PRO A 128 -18.71 -9.54 3.52
CA PRO A 128 -17.97 -9.93 4.70
C PRO A 128 -18.47 -11.29 5.20
N PRO A 129 -17.57 -12.16 5.70
CA PRO A 129 -17.96 -13.42 6.28
C PRO A 129 -18.95 -13.16 7.41
N VAL A 130 -20.09 -13.88 7.37
CA VAL A 130 -21.09 -13.79 8.43
C VAL A 130 -20.46 -14.38 9.70
N VAL A 131 -20.03 -13.52 10.58
CA VAL A 131 -19.63 -13.91 11.92
C VAL A 131 -20.92 -14.28 12.65
N GLU A 132 -21.24 -15.58 12.74
CA GLU A 132 -22.30 -16.04 13.65
C GLU A 132 -21.91 -15.59 15.05
N GLU A 133 -22.64 -14.60 15.59
CA GLU A 133 -22.49 -14.23 16.99
C GLU A 133 -22.72 -15.51 17.82
N PRO A 134 -21.83 -15.82 18.77
CA PRO A 134 -22.04 -16.96 19.65
C PRO A 134 -23.36 -16.75 20.36
N LYS A 135 -24.35 -17.64 20.10
CA LYS A 135 -25.67 -17.63 20.76
C LYS A 135 -25.43 -17.50 22.26
N LYS A 136 -25.82 -16.35 22.82
CA LYS A 136 -25.77 -16.09 24.25
C LYS A 136 -26.47 -17.25 24.95
N ALA A 137 -25.71 -18.10 25.60
CA ALA A 137 -26.24 -19.16 26.44
C ALA A 137 -27.09 -18.49 27.51
N THR A 138 -28.39 -18.68 27.40
CA THR A 138 -29.37 -18.24 28.39
C THR A 138 -29.08 -18.99 29.69
N ARG A 139 -28.33 -18.38 30.57
CA ARG A 139 -28.07 -18.89 31.91
C ARG A 139 -29.42 -18.82 32.68
N LYS A 140 -30.10 -19.99 32.78
CA LYS A 140 -31.24 -20.15 33.66
C LYS A 140 -30.82 -19.72 35.07
N ARG A 141 -31.35 -18.58 35.52
CA ARG A 141 -31.27 -18.15 36.92
C ARG A 141 -32.14 -19.09 37.75
N THR A 142 -31.52 -20.04 38.41
CA THR A 142 -32.16 -20.72 39.55
C THR A 142 -32.15 -19.72 40.72
N SER A 143 -33.35 -19.24 41.02
CA SER A 143 -33.66 -18.45 42.23
C SER A 143 -33.72 -19.41 43.40
N SER A 144 -32.90 -19.20 44.39
CA SER A 144 -33.26 -19.31 45.83
C SER A 144 -31.99 -19.22 46.67
N VAL A 145 -31.85 -18.16 47.43
CA VAL A 145 -31.71 -18.21 48.89
C VAL A 145 -31.72 -16.76 49.43
N LYS A 146 -32.56 -16.58 50.37
CA LYS A 146 -32.95 -15.38 51.08
C LYS A 146 -31.82 -14.85 52.03
N PRO A 147 -31.77 -13.54 52.31
CA PRO A 147 -30.64 -12.90 53.01
C PRO A 147 -30.71 -13.07 54.52
N LYS A 148 -29.52 -13.15 55.14
CA LYS A 148 -29.41 -12.92 56.60
C LYS A 148 -28.52 -11.71 56.83
N ALA A 149 -29.12 -10.73 57.50
CA ALA A 149 -28.53 -9.49 57.94
C ALA A 149 -27.56 -9.70 59.13
N ALA A 150 -26.49 -8.92 59.16
CA ALA A 150 -25.95 -8.26 60.37
C ALA A 150 -24.71 -7.45 60.02
N ALA A 151 -24.86 -6.16 60.08
CA ALA A 151 -24.30 -5.21 61.02
C ALA A 151 -22.81 -4.84 60.85
N ALA A 152 -22.66 -3.63 60.32
CA ALA A 152 -21.99 -2.47 60.87
C ALA A 152 -20.56 -2.58 61.43
N LYS A 153 -19.61 -1.85 60.83
CA LYS A 153 -18.96 -0.70 61.49
C LYS A 153 -17.88 -0.03 60.64
N LYS A 154 -18.12 1.28 60.46
CA LYS A 154 -17.17 2.40 60.49
C LYS A 154 -15.99 2.48 59.55
N ALA A 155 -16.06 3.49 58.71
CA ALA A 155 -14.94 4.31 58.23
C ALA A 155 -14.26 5.06 59.41
N PRO A 156 -13.13 5.74 59.27
CA PRO A 156 -12.89 6.80 58.31
C PRO A 156 -11.44 7.05 57.79
N ALA A 157 -11.37 7.69 56.66
CA ALA A 157 -10.66 8.93 56.34
C ALA A 157 -9.12 9.03 56.33
N LYS A 158 -8.70 9.69 55.30
CA LYS A 158 -7.75 10.80 55.03
C LYS A 158 -6.62 10.42 54.12
N ALA A 159 -6.69 10.89 52.90
CA ALA A 159 -6.19 12.16 52.38
C ALA A 159 -4.66 12.32 52.47
N LYS A 160 -4.00 12.37 51.33
CA LYS A 160 -3.21 13.55 50.94
C LYS A 160 -2.66 13.47 49.54
N ALA A 161 -2.99 14.48 48.82
CA ALA A 161 -2.39 14.90 47.57
C ALA A 161 -0.92 15.32 47.73
N ALA A 162 -0.14 15.18 46.69
CA ALA A 162 0.90 16.13 46.31
C ALA A 162 1.38 15.89 44.88
N LYS A 163 1.09 16.82 44.02
CA LYS A 163 1.84 17.30 42.88
C LYS A 163 2.70 18.46 43.42
N PRO A 164 3.62 19.09 42.70
CA PRO A 164 4.42 18.81 41.54
C PRO A 164 5.92 19.12 41.75
N THR A 165 6.77 18.98 40.76
CA THR A 165 7.71 20.06 40.34
C THR A 165 8.50 19.71 39.09
N ALA A 166 8.47 20.68 38.20
CA ALA A 166 9.31 20.86 37.02
C ALA A 166 10.70 21.41 37.42
N LYS A 167 11.69 21.18 36.52
CA LYS A 167 12.82 22.04 36.15
C LYS A 167 13.70 21.23 35.19
N ALA A 168 13.79 21.51 33.88
CA ALA A 168 14.40 22.67 33.22
C ALA A 168 15.90 22.86 33.51
N SER A 169 16.70 22.63 32.49
CA SER A 169 18.00 23.28 32.19
C SER A 169 18.66 22.47 31.07
N ALA A 170 18.77 22.83 29.81
CA ALA A 170 19.38 23.99 29.16
C ALA A 170 20.91 23.98 29.11
N LYS A 171 21.36 24.19 27.89
CA LYS A 171 22.70 24.64 27.42
C LYS A 171 23.64 23.53 26.95
N SER A 172 24.12 23.57 25.79
CA SER A 172 24.55 24.55 24.78
C SER A 172 25.90 24.14 24.19
N THR A 173 26.02 24.41 22.95
CA THR A 173 27.22 24.84 22.18
C THR A 173 28.17 23.73 21.72
N THR A 174 28.66 23.64 20.50
CA THR A 174 29.16 24.69 19.62
C THR A 174 29.47 24.10 18.25
N ALA A 175 29.30 24.93 17.25
CA ALA A 175 29.70 24.79 15.86
C ALA A 175 31.23 24.64 15.64
N LYS A 176 31.57 23.98 14.49
CA LYS A 176 32.81 24.31 13.70
C LYS A 176 32.70 23.55 12.37
N LYS A 177 32.33 24.16 11.32
CA LYS A 177 32.95 24.93 10.21
C LYS A 177 34.36 24.49 9.83
N ALA A 178 34.49 23.93 8.63
CA ALA A 178 35.57 24.01 7.63
C ALA A 178 35.12 23.14 6.45
N ALA A 179 34.79 23.56 5.28
CA ALA A 179 35.36 24.41 4.24
C ALA A 179 36.64 23.87 3.59
N THR A 180 36.54 23.81 2.27
CA THR A 180 37.58 23.73 1.23
C THR A 180 38.00 22.31 0.82
N LYS A 181 37.99 21.91 -0.48
CA LYS A 181 38.65 22.61 -1.59
C LYS A 181 38.28 21.94 -2.92
N LYS A 182 37.99 22.77 -3.89
CA LYS A 182 37.96 22.49 -5.35
C LYS A 182 39.24 21.81 -5.81
N THR A 183 39.11 20.90 -6.76
CA THR A 183 40.06 20.83 -7.90
C THR A 183 39.33 20.35 -9.14
N ALA A 184 39.22 21.22 -10.08
CA ALA A 184 38.92 20.98 -11.48
C ALA A 184 40.22 20.50 -12.16
N THR A 185 40.12 19.49 -13.00
CA THR A 185 41.16 19.30 -14.02
C THR A 185 40.47 19.01 -15.35
N LYS A 186 40.77 19.93 -16.24
CA LYS A 186 40.46 20.09 -17.63
C LYS A 186 41.52 19.31 -18.45
N ALA A 187 41.10 18.81 -19.58
CA ALA A 187 41.86 18.55 -20.81
C ALA A 187 41.57 17.13 -21.32
N LYS A 188 41.44 16.83 -22.59
CA LYS A 188 41.67 17.56 -23.84
C LYS A 188 41.16 16.62 -24.94
N SER A 189 40.55 17.21 -25.90
CA SER A 189 40.22 16.67 -27.21
C SER A 189 41.40 15.98 -27.88
N ALA A 190 41.13 14.90 -28.58
CA ALA A 190 41.88 14.60 -29.80
C ALA A 190 40.98 13.85 -30.80
N SER A 191 40.73 14.53 -31.87
CA SER A 191 40.27 14.19 -33.17
C SER A 191 41.29 13.26 -33.83
N ALA A 192 40.83 12.19 -34.51
CA ALA A 192 41.47 11.65 -35.66
C ALA A 192 40.46 10.96 -36.55
N LYS A 193 40.36 11.47 -37.65
CA LYS A 193 39.81 11.37 -38.96
C LYS A 193 40.55 10.27 -39.78
N SER A 194 39.88 9.78 -40.81
CA SER A 194 40.41 9.03 -41.94
C SER A 194 40.11 7.54 -41.93
N THR A 195 39.69 6.88 -42.97
CA THR A 195 39.35 7.16 -44.36
C THR A 195 38.69 5.90 -44.91
N ALA A 196 37.85 6.08 -45.90
CA ALA A 196 37.25 5.11 -46.77
C ALA A 196 38.30 4.22 -47.48
N LYS A 197 37.89 2.97 -47.83
CA LYS A 197 37.92 2.53 -49.24
C LYS A 197 37.66 1.01 -49.32
N ASP A 198 36.70 0.73 -50.16
CA ASP A 198 36.53 -0.35 -51.13
C ASP A 198 37.01 -1.79 -50.82
N ALA A 199 36.09 -2.72 -50.80
CA ALA A 199 35.90 -3.78 -51.80
C ALA A 199 34.53 -4.43 -51.59
#